data_837f0bf0074fd842221a0cc00d6c078d
#
_entry.id   837f0bf0074fd842221a0cc00d6c078d
#
_cell.length_a   1.000
_cell.length_b   1.000
_cell.length_c   1.000
_cell.angle_alpha   90.00
_cell.angle_beta   90.00
_cell.angle_gamma   90.00
#
_symmetry.space_group_name_H-M   'P 1'
#
loop_
_entity.id
_entity.type
_entity.pdbx_description
1 polymer ?
#
loop_
_entity_poly.entity_id
_entity_poly.type
_entity_poly.pdbx_seq_one_letter_code
_entity_poly.pdbx_strand_id
1 'polypeptide(L)'
;YKTSMATVFIIDYPVLREVFAAAFIDRVVHHYICLRVNPLFESMFEQMGNVSMNCRKGYGQFVAQERVKKMMYDVSEGYTKDCWIYKGDIKSFFMSIDRDILWSLLEPFIRANYKGDDLECLIYLTRITLYDNPINNCRKLSAPELWEALPKNKSSFFAPKGKSLQ
;
A
#
# COMPACT_ATOMS: atom_id res chain seq x y z
N TYR A 1 -10.96 18.65 8.00
CA TYR A 1 -10.68 18.12 6.66
C TYR A 1 -11.70 17.05 6.30
N LYS A 2 -12.14 17.05 5.06
CA LYS A 2 -13.01 16.05 4.46
C LYS A 2 -12.42 15.69 3.11
N THR A 3 -12.34 14.39 2.81
CA THR A 3 -11.82 13.89 1.53
C THR A 3 -12.68 14.34 0.36
N SER A 4 -12.04 14.64 -0.76
CA SER A 4 -12.67 15.11 -1.99
C SER A 4 -13.19 13.92 -2.81
N MET A 5 -13.95 14.24 -3.88
CA MET A 5 -14.43 13.21 -4.80
C MET A 5 -13.25 12.55 -5.53
N ALA A 6 -13.11 11.24 -5.40
CA ALA A 6 -12.14 10.46 -6.14
C ALA A 6 -12.58 10.22 -7.59
N THR A 7 -11.63 9.88 -8.43
CA THR A 7 -11.90 9.38 -9.78
C THR A 7 -11.61 7.91 -9.84
N VAL A 8 -12.48 7.11 -10.44
CA VAL A 8 -12.26 5.68 -10.65
C VAL A 8 -12.36 5.34 -12.14
N PHE A 9 -11.42 4.52 -12.61
CA PHE A 9 -11.36 4.08 -14.00
C PHE A 9 -10.81 2.67 -14.11
N ILE A 10 -11.04 2.03 -15.25
CA ILE A 10 -10.56 0.70 -15.56
C ILE A 10 -9.29 0.79 -16.40
N ILE A 11 -8.26 0.06 -16.02
CA ILE A 11 -7.10 -0.25 -16.85
C ILE A 11 -7.31 -1.65 -17.42
N ASP A 12 -7.20 -1.80 -18.73
CA ASP A 12 -7.42 -3.07 -19.44
C ASP A 12 -6.12 -3.83 -19.75
N TYR A 13 -4.98 -3.13 -19.78
CA TYR A 13 -3.69 -3.72 -20.08
C TYR A 13 -2.67 -3.44 -18.95
N PRO A 14 -1.79 -4.39 -18.58
CA PRO A 14 -1.71 -5.80 -19.02
C PRO A 14 -2.78 -6.70 -18.37
N VAL A 15 -3.47 -6.23 -17.37
CA VAL A 15 -4.53 -6.95 -16.64
C VAL A 15 -5.67 -6.01 -16.34
N LEU A 16 -6.90 -6.46 -16.61
CA LEU A 16 -8.11 -5.71 -16.31
C LEU A 16 -8.23 -5.47 -14.81
N ARG A 17 -8.22 -4.20 -14.40
CA ARG A 17 -8.28 -3.78 -12.99
C ARG A 17 -8.89 -2.39 -12.81
N GLU A 18 -9.53 -2.22 -11.71
CA GLU A 18 -10.07 -0.96 -11.22
C GLU A 18 -8.98 -0.14 -10.52
N VAL A 19 -8.92 1.16 -10.80
CA VAL A 19 -7.97 2.09 -10.18
C VAL A 19 -8.71 3.31 -9.64
N PHE A 20 -8.50 3.61 -8.38
CA PHE A 20 -8.97 4.83 -7.74
C PHE A 20 -7.85 5.88 -7.72
N ALA A 21 -8.16 7.06 -8.22
CA ALA A 21 -7.27 8.22 -8.17
C ALA A 21 -7.86 9.27 -7.23
N ALA A 22 -7.17 9.55 -6.14
CA ALA A 22 -7.54 10.62 -5.22
C ALA A 22 -7.43 12.00 -5.91
N ALA A 23 -8.26 12.94 -5.50
CA ALA A 23 -8.17 14.33 -5.94
C ALA A 23 -6.79 14.93 -5.58
N PHE A 24 -6.37 15.97 -6.29
CA PHE A 24 -5.03 16.56 -6.09
C PHE A 24 -4.81 17.00 -4.63
N ILE A 25 -5.79 17.65 -4.03
CA ILE A 25 -5.68 18.11 -2.63
C ILE A 25 -5.52 16.94 -1.64
N ASP A 26 -6.21 15.84 -1.86
CA ASP A 26 -6.08 14.64 -1.02
C ASP A 26 -4.69 14.00 -1.19
N ARG A 27 -4.14 14.01 -2.41
CA ARG A 27 -2.76 13.56 -2.65
C ARG A 27 -1.72 14.43 -1.94
N VAL A 28 -1.99 15.73 -1.79
CA VAL A 28 -1.13 16.61 -0.97
C VAL A 28 -1.18 16.19 0.51
N VAL A 29 -2.36 15.88 1.02
CA VAL A 29 -2.52 15.35 2.40
C VAL A 29 -1.83 14.00 2.55
N HIS A 30 -2.00 13.08 1.60
CA HIS A 30 -1.29 11.79 1.61
C HIS A 30 0.23 11.99 1.61
N HIS A 31 0.73 12.91 0.79
CA HIS A 31 2.16 13.22 0.76
C HIS A 31 2.66 13.83 2.08
N TYR A 32 1.89 14.72 2.70
CA TYR A 32 2.19 15.25 4.02
C TYR A 32 2.33 14.12 5.07
N ILE A 33 1.40 13.17 5.09
CA ILE A 33 1.45 12.01 5.99
C ILE A 33 2.72 11.18 5.70
N CYS A 34 2.97 10.85 4.43
CA CYS A 34 4.13 10.06 4.02
C CYS A 34 5.46 10.72 4.41
N LEU A 35 5.62 12.03 4.25
CA LEU A 35 6.84 12.73 4.64
C LEU A 35 7.18 12.60 6.13
N ARG A 36 6.19 12.40 6.99
CA ARG A 36 6.36 12.30 8.44
C ARG A 36 6.44 10.86 8.93
N VAL A 37 5.66 9.98 8.31
CA VAL A 37 5.56 8.58 8.76
C VAL A 37 6.63 7.69 8.12
N ASN A 38 7.01 7.93 6.86
CA ASN A 38 8.03 7.11 6.19
C ASN A 38 9.37 7.03 6.94
N PRO A 39 9.94 8.15 7.49
CA PRO A 39 11.18 8.05 8.24
C PRO A 39 11.10 7.12 9.47
N LEU A 40 9.93 7.01 10.10
CA LEU A 40 9.72 6.10 11.23
C LEU A 40 9.79 4.64 10.77
N PHE A 41 9.18 4.33 9.64
CA PHE A 41 9.26 2.99 9.04
C PHE A 41 10.65 2.67 8.49
N GLU A 42 11.38 3.65 7.94
CA GLU A 42 12.75 3.44 7.47
C GLU A 42 13.65 2.96 8.62
N SER A 43 13.56 3.62 9.78
CA SER A 43 14.32 3.18 10.98
C SER A 43 13.95 1.75 11.40
N MET A 44 12.68 1.39 11.36
CA MET A 44 12.22 0.03 11.64
C MET A 44 12.76 -0.98 10.61
N PHE A 45 12.72 -0.65 9.33
CA PHE A 45 13.22 -1.52 8.26
C PHE A 45 14.73 -1.74 8.36
N GLU A 46 15.49 -0.73 8.75
CA GLU A 46 16.93 -0.85 9.01
C GLU A 46 17.21 -1.85 10.13
N GLN A 47 16.50 -1.74 11.25
CA GLN A 47 16.61 -2.67 12.38
C GLN A 47 16.25 -4.11 11.99
N MET A 48 15.30 -4.29 11.07
CA MET A 48 14.91 -5.60 10.53
C MET A 48 15.87 -6.11 9.43
N GLY A 49 17.00 -5.46 9.19
CA GLY A 49 17.97 -5.86 8.15
C GLY A 49 17.51 -5.52 6.72
N ASN A 50 16.68 -4.50 6.56
CA ASN A 50 16.23 -3.99 5.25
C ASN A 50 15.57 -5.06 4.37
N VAL A 51 14.72 -5.90 4.92
CA VAL A 51 14.03 -6.98 4.16
C VAL A 51 12.97 -6.46 3.19
N SER A 52 12.38 -5.30 3.48
CA SER A 52 11.43 -4.64 2.57
C SER A 52 12.16 -3.82 1.52
N MET A 53 11.84 -4.03 0.24
CA MET A 53 12.48 -3.37 -0.89
C MET A 53 11.54 -2.47 -1.69
N ASN A 54 10.23 -2.56 -1.45
CA ASN A 54 9.25 -1.84 -2.26
C ASN A 54 8.91 -0.46 -1.66
N CYS A 55 8.65 0.52 -2.54
CA CYS A 55 8.23 1.88 -2.17
C CYS A 55 9.20 2.63 -1.24
N ARG A 56 10.49 2.32 -1.26
CA ARG A 56 11.54 2.95 -0.46
C ARG A 56 12.58 3.65 -1.35
N LYS A 57 13.07 4.82 -0.90
CA LYS A 57 14.12 5.56 -1.62
C LYS A 57 15.44 4.77 -1.55
N GLY A 58 16.08 4.59 -2.70
CA GLY A 58 17.34 3.82 -2.81
C GLY A 58 17.15 2.31 -2.85
N TYR A 59 15.93 1.81 -2.70
CA TYR A 59 15.57 0.41 -2.86
C TYR A 59 14.68 0.21 -4.09
N GLY A 60 14.40 -1.02 -4.45
CA GLY A 60 13.55 -1.34 -5.59
C GLY A 60 13.86 -2.72 -6.17
N GLN A 61 13.27 -3.00 -7.32
CA GLN A 61 13.34 -4.31 -7.94
C GLN A 61 14.79 -4.79 -8.20
N PHE A 62 15.67 -3.91 -8.69
CA PHE A 62 17.07 -4.29 -8.96
C PHE A 62 17.83 -4.63 -7.68
N VAL A 63 17.67 -3.82 -6.62
CA VAL A 63 18.31 -4.10 -5.32
C VAL A 63 17.79 -5.42 -4.75
N ALA A 64 16.49 -5.68 -4.87
CA ALA A 64 15.88 -6.95 -4.45
C ALA A 64 16.46 -8.14 -5.21
N GLN A 65 16.63 -8.02 -6.54
CA GLN A 65 17.21 -9.09 -7.38
C GLN A 65 18.64 -9.40 -7.01
N GLU A 66 19.48 -8.39 -6.84
CA GLU A 66 20.88 -8.58 -6.43
C GLU A 66 20.97 -9.22 -5.03
N ARG A 67 20.10 -8.84 -4.12
CA ARG A 67 20.04 -9.43 -2.79
C ARG A 67 19.62 -10.91 -2.83
N VAL A 68 18.59 -11.24 -3.61
CA VAL A 68 18.16 -12.64 -3.79
C VAL A 68 19.27 -13.46 -4.44
N LYS A 69 19.94 -12.93 -5.47
CA LYS A 69 21.08 -13.57 -6.13
C LYS A 69 22.21 -13.87 -5.14
N LYS A 70 22.55 -12.88 -4.30
CA LYS A 70 23.55 -13.08 -3.24
C LYS A 70 23.13 -14.16 -2.25
N MET A 71 21.87 -14.12 -1.77
CA MET A 71 21.36 -15.16 -0.86
C MET A 71 21.40 -16.55 -1.49
N MET A 72 21.05 -16.68 -2.76
CA MET A 72 21.17 -17.96 -3.48
C MET A 72 22.60 -18.46 -3.54
N TYR A 73 23.55 -17.56 -3.85
CA TYR A 73 24.97 -17.89 -3.86
C TYR A 73 25.47 -18.38 -2.49
N ASP A 74 25.11 -17.64 -1.44
CA ASP A 74 25.53 -17.95 -0.06
C ASP A 74 24.95 -19.30 0.40
N VAL A 75 23.64 -19.53 0.19
CA VAL A 75 22.95 -20.77 0.63
C VAL A 75 23.37 -21.99 -0.19
N SER A 76 23.64 -21.82 -1.48
CA SER A 76 24.09 -22.91 -2.36
C SER A 76 25.60 -23.15 -2.33
N GLU A 77 26.33 -22.49 -1.43
CA GLU A 77 27.77 -22.56 -1.34
C GLU A 77 28.45 -22.32 -2.71
N GLY A 78 28.15 -21.18 -3.31
CA GLY A 78 28.71 -20.82 -4.60
C GLY A 78 28.09 -21.58 -5.78
N TYR A 79 26.81 -21.93 -5.71
CA TYR A 79 26.07 -22.77 -6.69
C TYR A 79 26.56 -24.20 -6.82
N THR A 80 27.18 -24.73 -5.78
CA THR A 80 27.64 -26.14 -5.75
C THR A 80 26.61 -27.10 -5.17
N LYS A 81 25.59 -26.55 -4.44
CA LYS A 81 24.51 -27.31 -3.83
C LYS A 81 23.14 -26.78 -4.29
N ASP A 82 22.14 -27.64 -4.29
CA ASP A 82 20.78 -27.26 -4.52
C ASP A 82 20.26 -26.32 -3.40
N CYS A 83 19.47 -25.33 -3.77
CA CYS A 83 18.75 -24.47 -2.82
C CYS A 83 17.28 -24.34 -3.22
N TRP A 84 16.42 -24.11 -2.22
CA TRP A 84 14.98 -23.94 -2.42
C TRP A 84 14.60 -22.46 -2.29
N ILE A 85 13.76 -22.01 -3.23
CA ILE A 85 13.21 -20.67 -3.20
C ILE A 85 11.70 -20.77 -2.98
N TYR A 86 11.20 -20.21 -1.88
CA TYR A 86 9.77 -20.05 -1.67
C TYR A 86 9.31 -18.69 -2.17
N LYS A 87 8.37 -18.69 -3.12
CA LYS A 87 7.69 -17.47 -3.60
C LYS A 87 6.24 -17.50 -3.17
N GLY A 88 5.88 -16.65 -2.21
CA GLY A 88 4.51 -16.47 -1.74
C GLY A 88 3.95 -15.12 -2.11
N ASP A 89 2.63 -15.04 -2.26
CA ASP A 89 1.87 -13.80 -2.44
C ASP A 89 0.57 -13.84 -1.64
N ILE A 90 0.18 -12.71 -1.08
CA ILE A 90 -1.07 -12.60 -0.31
C ILE A 90 -2.20 -12.23 -1.27
N LYS A 91 -3.09 -13.18 -1.52
CA LYS A 91 -4.25 -12.95 -2.39
C LYS A 91 -5.10 -11.79 -1.89
N SER A 92 -5.36 -10.84 -2.80
CA SER A 92 -6.20 -9.67 -2.52
C SER A 92 -5.73 -8.87 -1.29
N PHE A 93 -4.42 -8.68 -1.11
CA PHE A 93 -3.82 -8.06 0.06
C PHE A 93 -4.56 -6.77 0.48
N PHE A 94 -4.62 -5.78 -0.41
CA PHE A 94 -5.25 -4.49 -0.10
C PHE A 94 -6.75 -4.61 0.24
N MET A 95 -7.45 -5.53 -0.41
CA MET A 95 -8.87 -5.78 -0.17
C MET A 95 -9.14 -6.53 1.15
N SER A 96 -8.12 -7.16 1.74
CA SER A 96 -8.23 -7.98 2.95
C SER A 96 -7.75 -7.27 4.21
N ILE A 97 -7.13 -6.09 4.11
CA ILE A 97 -6.67 -5.32 5.26
C ILE A 97 -7.87 -4.90 6.12
N ASP A 98 -7.85 -5.29 7.39
CA ASP A 98 -8.77 -4.79 8.40
C ASP A 98 -8.27 -3.43 8.90
N ARG A 99 -9.07 -2.39 8.70
CA ARG A 99 -8.68 -1.02 9.03
C ARG A 99 -8.60 -0.77 10.53
N ASP A 100 -9.43 -1.45 11.32
CA ASP A 100 -9.44 -1.28 12.78
C ASP A 100 -8.19 -1.93 13.37
N ILE A 101 -7.82 -3.12 12.89
CA ILE A 101 -6.57 -3.76 13.29
C ILE A 101 -5.38 -2.89 12.84
N LEU A 102 -5.36 -2.42 11.60
CA LEU A 102 -4.28 -1.56 11.13
C LEU A 102 -4.17 -0.29 11.95
N TRP A 103 -5.29 0.36 12.28
CA TRP A 103 -5.29 1.56 13.11
C TRP A 103 -4.78 1.30 14.52
N SER A 104 -5.20 0.19 15.14
CA SER A 104 -4.75 -0.19 16.49
C SER A 104 -3.23 -0.41 16.60
N LEU A 105 -2.56 -0.71 15.48
CA LEU A 105 -1.10 -0.83 15.40
C LEU A 105 -0.43 0.48 15.02
N LEU A 106 -1.03 1.22 14.08
CA LEU A 106 -0.41 2.40 13.47
C LEU A 106 -0.42 3.62 14.41
N GLU A 107 -1.54 3.90 15.07
CA GLU A 107 -1.65 5.05 15.97
C GLU A 107 -0.64 4.99 17.13
N PRO A 108 -0.53 3.89 17.92
CA PRO A 108 0.47 3.79 18.98
C PRO A 108 1.89 3.88 18.43
N PHE A 109 2.18 3.31 17.26
CA PHE A 109 3.49 3.40 16.63
C PHE A 109 3.86 4.85 16.29
N ILE A 110 2.95 5.61 15.67
CA ILE A 110 3.19 7.02 15.35
C ILE A 110 3.39 7.83 16.64
N ARG A 111 2.53 7.67 17.65
CA ARG A 111 2.63 8.38 18.92
C ARG A 111 3.93 8.12 19.67
N ALA A 112 4.42 6.88 19.62
CA ALA A 112 5.67 6.51 20.28
C ALA A 112 6.90 7.09 19.59
N ASN A 113 6.90 7.16 18.26
CA ASN A 113 8.10 7.43 17.47
C ASN A 113 8.15 8.84 16.86
N TYR A 114 7.01 9.48 16.58
CA TYR A 114 6.96 10.83 16.04
C TYR A 114 7.07 11.89 17.14
N LYS A 115 7.96 12.87 16.96
CA LYS A 115 8.24 13.93 17.95
C LYS A 115 7.97 15.35 17.45
N GLY A 116 7.26 15.49 16.32
CA GLY A 116 6.90 16.81 15.79
C GLY A 116 5.74 17.45 16.55
N ASP A 117 5.68 18.78 16.54
CA ASP A 117 4.61 19.56 17.19
C ASP A 117 3.24 19.38 16.53
N ASP A 118 3.22 18.84 15.32
CA ASP A 118 2.02 18.56 14.53
C ASP A 118 1.46 17.12 14.71
N LEU A 119 1.86 16.41 15.79
CA LEU A 119 1.48 15.02 16.07
C LEU A 119 -0.04 14.79 15.99
N GLU A 120 -0.83 15.61 16.69
CA GLU A 120 -2.29 15.42 16.71
C GLU A 120 -2.93 15.69 15.34
N CYS A 121 -2.38 16.63 14.58
CA CYS A 121 -2.78 16.86 13.20
C CYS A 121 -2.45 15.66 12.32
N LEU A 122 -1.25 15.09 12.46
CA LEU A 122 -0.81 13.90 11.75
C LEU A 122 -1.70 12.70 12.06
N ILE A 123 -2.00 12.43 13.32
CA ILE A 123 -2.90 11.36 13.78
C ILE A 123 -4.30 11.55 13.17
N TYR A 124 -4.85 12.75 13.27
CA TYR A 124 -6.16 13.08 12.72
C TYR A 124 -6.23 12.83 11.19
N LEU A 125 -5.27 13.35 10.44
CA LEU A 125 -5.23 13.19 8.97
C LEU A 125 -4.98 11.74 8.56
N THR A 126 -4.11 11.04 9.26
CA THR A 126 -3.84 9.61 9.01
C THR A 126 -5.10 8.78 9.23
N ARG A 127 -5.83 9.03 10.31
CA ARG A 127 -7.09 8.34 10.61
C ARG A 127 -8.14 8.59 9.53
N ILE A 128 -8.37 9.84 9.15
CA ILE A 128 -9.34 10.17 8.09
C ILE A 128 -8.97 9.48 6.78
N THR A 129 -7.69 9.56 6.39
CA THR A 129 -7.21 8.92 5.15
C THR A 129 -7.39 7.40 5.19
N LEU A 130 -7.08 6.76 6.30
CA LEU A 130 -7.23 5.31 6.47
C LEU A 130 -8.70 4.86 6.38
N TYR A 131 -9.61 5.62 6.99
CA TYR A 131 -11.03 5.25 7.02
C TYR A 131 -11.83 5.81 5.84
N ASP A 132 -11.21 6.61 4.97
CA ASP A 132 -11.87 7.04 3.76
C ASP A 132 -12.23 5.85 2.88
N ASN A 133 -13.44 5.90 2.34
CA ASN A 133 -13.91 4.91 1.40
C ASN A 133 -14.26 5.61 0.08
N PRO A 134 -13.36 5.61 -0.90
CA PRO A 134 -13.53 6.32 -2.15
C PRO A 134 -14.74 5.85 -2.97
N ILE A 135 -15.27 4.65 -2.71
CA ILE A 135 -16.49 4.16 -3.38
C ILE A 135 -17.68 5.05 -3.08
N ASN A 136 -17.77 5.58 -1.85
CA ASN A 136 -18.90 6.40 -1.42
C ASN A 136 -18.92 7.78 -2.09
N ASN A 137 -17.79 8.23 -2.63
CA ASN A 137 -17.65 9.55 -3.24
C ASN A 137 -16.66 9.49 -4.41
N CYS A 138 -17.07 8.88 -5.53
CA CYS A 138 -16.23 8.80 -6.71
C CYS A 138 -17.00 9.00 -8.01
N ARG A 139 -16.27 9.46 -9.04
CA ARG A 139 -16.72 9.59 -10.42
C ARG A 139 -16.12 8.50 -11.29
N LYS A 140 -16.95 7.72 -11.98
CA LYS A 140 -16.53 6.72 -12.96
C LYS A 140 -16.23 7.37 -14.31
N LEU A 141 -15.06 7.08 -14.89
CA LEU A 141 -14.62 7.67 -16.17
C LEU A 141 -14.55 6.69 -17.34
N SER A 142 -14.35 5.39 -17.09
CA SER A 142 -14.23 4.42 -18.18
C SER A 142 -15.56 4.11 -18.83
N ALA A 143 -15.51 3.65 -20.08
CA ALA A 143 -16.68 3.22 -20.85
C ALA A 143 -17.44 2.08 -20.15
N PRO A 144 -18.78 2.01 -20.28
CA PRO A 144 -19.61 0.99 -19.61
C PRO A 144 -19.15 -0.45 -19.87
N GLU A 145 -18.68 -0.74 -21.09
CA GLU A 145 -18.26 -2.07 -21.54
C GLU A 145 -17.07 -2.58 -20.71
N LEU A 146 -16.14 -1.68 -20.31
CA LEU A 146 -15.01 -2.03 -19.46
C LEU A 146 -15.44 -2.36 -18.04
N TRP A 147 -16.48 -1.67 -17.54
CA TRP A 147 -17.06 -1.97 -16.23
C TRP A 147 -17.79 -3.32 -16.21
N GLU A 148 -18.47 -3.67 -17.29
CA GLU A 148 -19.15 -4.96 -17.45
C GLU A 148 -18.15 -6.12 -17.58
N ALA A 149 -17.02 -5.88 -18.24
CA ALA A 149 -15.95 -6.86 -18.40
C ALA A 149 -15.18 -7.15 -17.11
N LEU A 150 -15.24 -6.25 -16.10
CA LEU A 150 -14.52 -6.42 -14.84
C LEU A 150 -15.22 -7.47 -13.95
N PRO A 151 -14.54 -8.59 -13.58
CA PRO A 151 -15.13 -9.56 -12.67
C PRO A 151 -15.52 -8.96 -11.34
N LYS A 152 -16.71 -9.29 -10.82
CA LYS A 152 -17.22 -8.77 -9.55
C LYS A 152 -16.28 -8.97 -8.36
N ASN A 153 -15.55 -10.08 -8.32
CA ASN A 153 -14.56 -10.38 -7.29
C ASN A 153 -13.25 -9.59 -7.41
N LYS A 154 -13.11 -8.78 -8.46
CA LYS A 154 -11.99 -7.85 -8.68
C LYS A 154 -12.41 -6.38 -8.58
N SER A 155 -13.68 -6.10 -8.32
CA SER A 155 -14.18 -4.75 -8.15
C SER A 155 -14.41 -4.42 -6.69
N SER A 156 -13.91 -3.28 -6.25
CA SER A 156 -14.08 -2.75 -4.90
C SER A 156 -15.54 -2.42 -4.57
N PHE A 157 -16.38 -2.19 -5.57
CA PHE A 157 -17.81 -1.93 -5.39
C PHE A 157 -18.57 -3.15 -4.84
N PHE A 158 -18.00 -4.34 -4.92
CA PHE A 158 -18.57 -5.58 -4.41
C PHE A 158 -17.79 -6.17 -3.21
N ALA A 159 -16.79 -5.44 -2.68
CA ALA A 159 -16.04 -5.88 -1.52
C ALA A 159 -16.93 -5.90 -0.26
N PRO A 160 -16.70 -6.82 0.67
CA PRO A 160 -17.39 -6.85 1.96
C PRO A 160 -17.20 -5.54 2.73
N LYS A 161 -18.24 -5.09 3.44
CA LYS A 161 -18.16 -3.90 4.30
C LYS A 161 -17.07 -4.08 5.38
N GLY A 162 -16.33 -3.02 5.67
CA GLY A 162 -15.28 -2.98 6.71
C GLY A 162 -13.90 -3.45 6.26
N LYS A 163 -13.77 -4.02 5.05
CA LYS A 163 -12.46 -4.37 4.49
C LYS A 163 -11.87 -3.20 3.70
N SER A 164 -10.54 -3.12 3.67
CA SER A 164 -9.87 -2.10 2.86
C SER A 164 -10.22 -2.27 1.40
N LEU A 165 -10.51 -1.16 0.80
CA LEU A 165 -10.67 -1.02 -0.64
C LEU A 165 -9.50 -0.14 -1.06
N GLN A 166 -8.73 -0.56 -2.00
CA GLN A 166 -7.49 0.07 -2.47
C GLN A 166 -7.37 1.57 -2.22
#